data_b17bd1b43b9d45ebe731c1641f71ad58
#
_entry.id   b17bd1b43b9d45ebe731c1641f71ad58
#
_cell.length_a   1.000
_cell.length_b   1.000
_cell.length_c   1.000
_cell.angle_alpha   90.00
_cell.angle_beta   90.00
_cell.angle_gamma   90.00
#
_symmetry.space_group_name_H-M   'P 1'
#
loop_
_entity.id
_entity.type
_entity.pdbx_description
1 polymer ?
#
loop_
_entity_poly.entity_id
_entity_poly.type
_entity_poly.pdbx_seq_one_letter_code
_entity_poly.pdbx_strand_id
1 'polypeptide(L)'
;MKIPQALCTVPEDFVTDFYMISSYQQEEELYYMEQKRNLVTLGSTGITVEKNSFGALPIQRISKEAAIGLLRKAYAAGVTFYDTARYYTDSEEKVGAAFEGMRDKIYIATKTGATTAEGFWKELHTSLEKLKTDYIDIYQFHNPAFCPKPGDGTGLYEAMLEAKDKGMIRHIGITNHRLNVAHEAIDSGLYETLQFPFCYLATDKDLELVQDCKKAGMGFIAMKALSGGLINNSAAAYAYLAQFDNVLPIWGVQRENELDEFLSYIDNPPVLTPELQTVIDHDREELQGEFCRGCGYCMPCPAGIEINNCARMSLMIRRAPSAAQLTDEMQAKMRKIEECLHCGRCKSKCPYGLDTPALLEKNYKDYCEILAGKAY
;
A
#
# COMPACT_ATOMS: atom_id res chain seq x y z
N MET A 1 44.59 -25.77 -63.16
CA MET A 1 43.77 -26.64 -62.35
C MET A 1 42.79 -25.77 -61.58
N LYS A 2 41.54 -25.72 -62.07
CA LYS A 2 40.52 -24.84 -61.53
C LYS A 2 39.71 -25.65 -60.50
N ILE A 3 39.57 -25.14 -59.25
CA ILE A 3 38.73 -25.72 -58.22
C ILE A 3 37.30 -25.10 -58.37
N PRO A 4 36.22 -25.89 -58.41
CA PRO A 4 34.87 -25.37 -58.53
C PRO A 4 34.39 -24.89 -57.15
N GLN A 5 33.86 -23.66 -57.14
CA GLN A 5 33.05 -23.17 -56.03
C GLN A 5 31.69 -23.87 -56.02
N ALA A 6 31.45 -24.70 -55.01
CA ALA A 6 30.11 -25.15 -54.72
C ALA A 6 29.38 -24.10 -53.90
N LEU A 7 28.39 -23.45 -54.48
CA LEU A 7 27.40 -22.65 -53.77
C LEU A 7 26.55 -23.59 -52.91
N CYS A 8 26.70 -23.51 -51.61
CA CYS A 8 25.78 -24.13 -50.66
C CYS A 8 24.57 -23.19 -50.49
N THR A 9 23.52 -23.41 -51.27
CA THR A 9 22.22 -22.77 -51.03
C THR A 9 21.54 -23.52 -49.89
N VAL A 10 21.36 -22.87 -48.76
CA VAL A 10 20.51 -23.33 -47.66
C VAL A 10 19.05 -23.25 -48.14
N PRO A 11 18.27 -24.32 -48.08
CA PRO A 11 16.84 -24.27 -48.45
C PRO A 11 16.08 -23.24 -47.63
N GLU A 12 15.24 -22.44 -48.27
CA GLU A 12 14.38 -21.45 -47.62
C GLU A 12 13.48 -22.03 -46.51
N ASP A 13 13.13 -23.30 -46.62
CA ASP A 13 12.34 -24.04 -45.62
C ASP A 13 13.05 -24.16 -44.24
N PHE A 14 14.39 -24.20 -44.21
CA PHE A 14 15.19 -24.30 -42.99
C PHE A 14 15.24 -22.99 -42.21
N VAL A 15 15.08 -21.86 -42.87
CA VAL A 15 15.08 -20.52 -42.22
C VAL A 15 13.75 -20.25 -41.55
N THR A 16 12.64 -20.67 -42.16
CA THR A 16 11.30 -20.57 -41.61
C THR A 16 11.10 -21.44 -40.36
N ASP A 17 11.62 -22.68 -40.38
CA ASP A 17 11.53 -23.58 -39.22
C ASP A 17 12.35 -23.07 -38.02
N PHE A 18 13.51 -22.44 -38.27
CA PHE A 18 14.34 -21.88 -37.19
C PHE A 18 13.71 -20.65 -36.55
N TYR A 19 13.03 -19.80 -37.33
CA TYR A 19 12.26 -18.65 -36.78
C TYR A 19 11.00 -19.10 -36.06
N MET A 20 10.32 -20.14 -36.52
CA MET A 20 9.14 -20.70 -35.88
C MET A 20 9.49 -21.40 -34.56
N ILE A 21 10.57 -22.14 -34.47
CA ILE A 21 11.06 -22.76 -33.22
C ILE A 21 11.47 -21.68 -32.21
N SER A 22 12.13 -20.61 -32.67
CA SER A 22 12.49 -19.48 -31.80
C SER A 22 11.26 -18.71 -31.25
N SER A 23 10.22 -18.55 -32.04
CA SER A 23 8.98 -17.90 -31.60
C SER A 23 8.19 -18.79 -30.63
N TYR A 24 8.12 -20.09 -30.86
CA TYR A 24 7.48 -21.04 -29.93
C TYR A 24 8.23 -21.14 -28.61
N GLN A 25 9.56 -21.16 -28.62
CA GLN A 25 10.35 -21.15 -27.39
C GLN A 25 10.20 -19.84 -26.62
N GLN A 26 10.11 -18.70 -27.30
CA GLN A 26 9.84 -17.42 -26.68
C GLN A 26 8.42 -17.33 -26.10
N GLU A 27 7.42 -17.89 -26.78
CA GLU A 27 6.06 -17.99 -26.27
C GLU A 27 5.96 -18.95 -25.07
N GLU A 28 6.64 -20.09 -25.10
CA GLU A 28 6.71 -21.01 -23.94
C GLU A 28 7.47 -20.39 -22.76
N GLU A 29 8.59 -19.71 -22.99
CA GLU A 29 9.29 -18.99 -21.94
C GLU A 29 8.45 -17.85 -21.37
N LEU A 30 7.76 -17.04 -22.19
CA LEU A 30 6.81 -16.03 -21.77
C LEU A 30 5.65 -16.64 -20.97
N TYR A 31 5.06 -17.72 -21.46
CA TYR A 31 3.98 -18.44 -20.76
C TYR A 31 4.46 -19.04 -19.43
N TYR A 32 5.68 -19.57 -19.37
CA TYR A 32 6.28 -20.10 -18.14
C TYR A 32 6.66 -18.98 -17.15
N MET A 33 7.10 -17.84 -17.65
CA MET A 33 7.36 -16.63 -16.86
C MET A 33 6.05 -16.03 -16.34
N GLU A 34 4.98 -15.99 -17.12
CA GLU A 34 3.66 -15.54 -16.67
C GLU A 34 3.06 -16.45 -15.60
N GLN A 35 3.25 -17.77 -15.66
CA GLN A 35 2.81 -18.70 -14.63
C GLN A 35 3.57 -18.57 -13.29
N LYS A 36 4.80 -18.04 -13.31
CA LYS A 36 5.58 -17.75 -12.11
C LYS A 36 5.18 -16.43 -11.43
N ARG A 37 4.52 -15.53 -12.16
CA ARG A 37 4.12 -14.24 -11.64
C ARG A 37 2.95 -14.39 -10.68
N ASN A 38 3.08 -13.80 -9.50
CA ASN A 38 2.03 -13.79 -8.49
C ASN A 38 1.05 -12.64 -8.79
N LEU A 39 0.16 -12.85 -9.77
CA LEU A 39 -0.81 -11.87 -10.23
C LEU A 39 -2.07 -11.86 -9.36
N VAL A 40 -2.72 -10.71 -9.30
CA VAL A 40 -4.04 -10.53 -8.70
C VAL A 40 -4.91 -9.66 -9.60
N THR A 41 -6.16 -10.06 -9.77
CA THR A 41 -7.19 -9.25 -10.42
C THR A 41 -8.03 -8.55 -9.34
N LEU A 42 -8.13 -7.22 -9.43
CA LEU A 42 -8.89 -6.40 -8.49
C LEU A 42 -10.40 -6.50 -8.75
N GLY A 43 -11.00 -7.60 -8.29
CA GLY A 43 -12.43 -7.83 -8.39
C GLY A 43 -12.99 -7.61 -9.80
N SER A 44 -14.08 -6.86 -9.91
CA SER A 44 -14.76 -6.56 -11.17
C SER A 44 -14.09 -5.45 -12.00
N THR A 45 -13.00 -4.82 -11.54
CA THR A 45 -12.34 -3.73 -12.27
C THR A 45 -11.63 -4.16 -13.55
N GLY A 46 -11.28 -5.46 -13.67
CA GLY A 46 -10.45 -5.98 -14.76
C GLY A 46 -8.97 -5.62 -14.66
N ILE A 47 -8.56 -4.87 -13.64
CA ILE A 47 -7.15 -4.54 -13.39
C ILE A 47 -6.45 -5.77 -12.84
N THR A 48 -5.50 -6.32 -13.61
CA THR A 48 -4.67 -7.47 -13.22
C THR A 48 -3.21 -7.01 -13.13
N VAL A 49 -2.60 -7.18 -11.97
CA VAL A 49 -1.25 -6.67 -11.66
C VAL A 49 -0.50 -7.63 -10.74
N GLU A 50 0.80 -7.44 -10.65
CA GLU A 50 1.67 -8.14 -9.70
C GLU A 50 1.27 -7.83 -8.25
N LYS A 51 1.32 -8.84 -7.38
CA LYS A 51 1.17 -8.67 -5.92
C LYS A 51 2.32 -7.89 -5.27
N ASN A 52 3.16 -7.28 -6.08
CA ASN A 52 4.28 -6.45 -5.67
C ASN A 52 4.05 -4.99 -6.09
N SER A 53 2.97 -4.39 -5.57
CA SER A 53 2.55 -3.04 -5.93
C SER A 53 3.14 -1.97 -5.02
N PHE A 54 3.25 -0.74 -5.51
CA PHE A 54 3.97 0.35 -4.84
C PHE A 54 3.04 1.24 -4.01
N GLY A 55 3.28 1.31 -2.69
CA GLY A 55 2.62 2.26 -1.78
C GLY A 55 3.43 3.55 -1.65
N ALA A 56 2.98 4.63 -2.25
CA ALA A 56 3.73 5.89 -2.37
C ALA A 56 3.64 6.83 -1.14
N LEU A 57 3.08 6.39 0.00
CA LEU A 57 3.09 7.20 1.22
C LEU A 57 4.51 7.56 1.69
N PRO A 58 5.50 6.64 1.73
CA PRO A 58 6.82 6.98 2.27
C PRO A 58 7.65 7.91 1.41
N ILE A 59 7.42 7.96 0.09
CA ILE A 59 8.22 8.81 -0.81
C ILE A 59 8.06 10.31 -0.53
N GLN A 60 7.02 10.73 0.20
CA GLN A 60 6.89 12.12 0.68
C GLN A 60 8.06 12.58 1.57
N ARG A 61 8.85 11.62 2.12
CA ARG A 61 9.95 11.90 3.06
C ARG A 61 11.32 12.01 2.40
N ILE A 62 11.42 11.78 1.09
CA ILE A 62 12.66 11.81 0.32
C ILE A 62 12.59 12.87 -0.77
N SER A 63 13.73 13.22 -1.40
CA SER A 63 13.73 14.19 -2.47
C SER A 63 12.92 13.74 -3.68
N LYS A 64 12.53 14.67 -4.53
CA LYS A 64 11.78 14.39 -5.76
C LYS A 64 12.59 13.48 -6.71
N GLU A 65 13.88 13.74 -6.84
CA GLU A 65 14.78 12.97 -7.69
C GLU A 65 14.93 11.54 -7.22
N ALA A 66 15.12 11.33 -5.90
CA ALA A 66 15.19 9.99 -5.29
C ALA A 66 13.87 9.24 -5.48
N ALA A 67 12.73 9.90 -5.28
CA ALA A 67 11.42 9.29 -5.47
C ALA A 67 11.19 8.87 -6.93
N ILE A 68 11.53 9.72 -7.90
CA ILE A 68 11.43 9.40 -9.33
C ILE A 68 12.34 8.20 -9.67
N GLY A 69 13.55 8.15 -9.14
CA GLY A 69 14.47 7.02 -9.31
C GLY A 69 13.85 5.69 -8.83
N LEU A 70 13.31 5.67 -7.60
CA LEU A 70 12.65 4.47 -7.04
C LEU A 70 11.43 4.05 -7.86
N LEU A 71 10.56 4.99 -8.24
CA LEU A 71 9.33 4.71 -8.99
C LEU A 71 9.65 4.12 -10.38
N ARG A 72 10.63 4.70 -11.07
CA ARG A 72 11.07 4.21 -12.39
C ARG A 72 11.80 2.87 -12.30
N LYS A 73 12.60 2.64 -11.26
CA LYS A 73 13.24 1.34 -10.99
C LYS A 73 12.18 0.25 -10.75
N ALA A 74 11.16 0.56 -9.94
CA ALA A 74 10.04 -0.34 -9.72
C ALA A 74 9.31 -0.69 -11.03
N TYR A 75 9.01 0.31 -11.86
CA TYR A 75 8.39 0.11 -13.17
C TYR A 75 9.24 -0.78 -14.10
N ALA A 76 10.55 -0.50 -14.19
CA ALA A 76 11.46 -1.27 -15.02
C ALA A 76 11.53 -2.77 -14.63
N ALA A 77 11.25 -3.08 -13.35
CA ALA A 77 11.16 -4.44 -12.83
C ALA A 77 9.74 -5.07 -12.97
N GLY A 78 8.76 -4.35 -13.56
CA GLY A 78 7.42 -4.87 -13.83
C GLY A 78 6.33 -4.45 -12.85
N VAL A 79 6.62 -3.59 -11.88
CA VAL A 79 5.59 -2.99 -11.01
C VAL A 79 4.80 -1.97 -11.79
N THR A 80 3.49 -2.20 -11.92
CA THR A 80 2.60 -1.33 -12.71
C THR A 80 1.50 -0.66 -11.90
N PHE A 81 1.33 -0.97 -10.62
CA PHE A 81 0.31 -0.36 -9.77
C PHE A 81 0.93 0.52 -8.69
N TYR A 82 0.47 1.78 -8.60
CA TYR A 82 0.98 2.81 -7.70
C TYR A 82 -0.17 3.44 -6.90
N ASP A 83 -0.11 3.31 -5.58
CA ASP A 83 -1.10 3.89 -4.66
C ASP A 83 -0.56 5.16 -3.99
N THR A 84 -1.26 6.26 -4.14
CA THR A 84 -0.96 7.56 -3.50
C THR A 84 -2.21 8.17 -2.86
N ALA A 85 -2.18 9.42 -2.43
CA ALA A 85 -3.33 10.15 -1.91
C ALA A 85 -3.11 11.67 -1.96
N ARG A 86 -4.21 12.43 -2.07
CA ARG A 86 -4.19 13.91 -1.98
C ARG A 86 -3.46 14.40 -0.71
N TYR A 87 -3.60 13.71 0.40
CA TYR A 87 -3.04 14.09 1.69
C TYR A 87 -1.61 13.60 1.95
N TYR A 88 -0.96 12.96 0.97
CA TYR A 88 0.44 12.56 1.07
C TYR A 88 1.38 13.65 0.53
N THR A 89 1.23 14.88 1.04
CA THR A 89 2.01 16.08 0.71
C THR A 89 2.30 16.23 -0.79
N ASP A 90 3.50 15.86 -1.25
CA ASP A 90 3.99 15.97 -2.62
C ASP A 90 4.05 14.61 -3.38
N SER A 91 3.49 13.54 -2.80
CA SER A 91 3.58 12.20 -3.37
C SER A 91 2.93 12.12 -4.76
N GLU A 92 1.74 12.73 -4.97
CA GLU A 92 1.10 12.78 -6.29
C GLU A 92 1.97 13.49 -7.33
N GLU A 93 2.64 14.58 -6.95
CA GLU A 93 3.54 15.31 -7.85
C GLU A 93 4.76 14.46 -8.23
N LYS A 94 5.32 13.68 -7.29
CA LYS A 94 6.44 12.77 -7.53
C LYS A 94 6.05 11.62 -8.45
N VAL A 95 4.87 11.04 -8.25
CA VAL A 95 4.30 9.99 -9.13
C VAL A 95 4.06 10.56 -10.53
N GLY A 96 3.40 11.73 -10.64
CA GLY A 96 3.15 12.38 -11.92
C GLY A 96 4.44 12.71 -12.69
N ALA A 97 5.46 13.18 -12.00
CA ALA A 97 6.77 13.46 -12.61
C ALA A 97 7.52 12.19 -13.05
N ALA A 98 7.38 11.11 -12.27
CA ALA A 98 7.99 9.83 -12.62
C ALA A 98 7.41 9.23 -13.90
N PHE A 99 6.09 9.38 -14.13
CA PHE A 99 5.38 8.71 -15.21
C PHE A 99 4.85 9.65 -16.30
N GLU A 100 5.37 10.87 -16.37
CA GLU A 100 5.07 11.79 -17.47
C GLU A 100 5.42 11.15 -18.82
N GLY A 101 4.45 11.12 -19.74
CA GLY A 101 4.55 10.45 -21.05
C GLY A 101 4.43 8.90 -21.02
N MET A 102 4.15 8.31 -19.85
CA MET A 102 4.01 6.86 -19.68
C MET A 102 2.71 6.47 -18.94
N ARG A 103 1.73 7.37 -18.89
CA ARG A 103 0.53 7.20 -18.07
C ARG A 103 -0.29 5.96 -18.43
N ASP A 104 -0.32 5.60 -19.69
CA ASP A 104 -1.02 4.42 -20.24
C ASP A 104 -0.35 3.08 -19.87
N LYS A 105 0.86 3.11 -19.30
CA LYS A 105 1.63 1.93 -18.92
C LYS A 105 1.43 1.51 -17.47
N ILE A 106 0.71 2.31 -16.69
CA ILE A 106 0.57 2.10 -15.24
C ILE A 106 -0.87 2.33 -14.79
N TYR A 107 -1.18 1.76 -13.63
CA TYR A 107 -2.42 2.02 -12.89
C TYR A 107 -2.11 2.90 -11.68
N ILE A 108 -2.91 3.95 -11.49
CA ILE A 108 -2.80 4.86 -10.36
C ILE A 108 -4.07 4.80 -9.52
N ALA A 109 -3.91 4.48 -8.24
CA ALA A 109 -4.92 4.68 -7.22
C ALA A 109 -4.57 5.93 -6.41
N THR A 110 -5.51 6.88 -6.28
CA THR A 110 -5.36 8.02 -5.35
C THR A 110 -6.67 8.26 -4.61
N LYS A 111 -6.67 9.22 -3.67
CA LYS A 111 -7.71 9.32 -2.66
C LYS A 111 -8.08 10.78 -2.38
N THR A 112 -9.38 11.03 -2.15
CA THR A 112 -9.90 12.30 -1.65
C THR A 112 -10.36 12.19 -0.20
N GLY A 113 -10.05 13.19 0.60
CA GLY A 113 -10.59 13.34 1.94
C GLY A 113 -11.70 14.38 2.02
N ALA A 114 -12.22 14.83 0.89
CA ALA A 114 -13.29 15.81 0.82
C ALA A 114 -14.53 15.35 1.57
N THR A 115 -15.20 16.30 2.21
CA THR A 115 -16.46 16.10 2.95
C THR A 115 -17.66 16.78 2.30
N THR A 116 -17.45 17.47 1.17
CA THR A 116 -18.47 18.13 0.36
C THR A 116 -18.20 17.88 -1.13
N ALA A 117 -19.23 17.96 -1.95
CA ALA A 117 -19.10 17.84 -3.41
C ALA A 117 -18.15 18.89 -4.02
N GLU A 118 -18.19 20.14 -3.55
CA GLU A 118 -17.26 21.19 -3.98
C GLU A 118 -15.81 20.84 -3.65
N GLY A 119 -15.56 20.38 -2.42
CA GLY A 119 -14.24 19.91 -1.98
C GLY A 119 -13.75 18.73 -2.82
N PHE A 120 -14.64 17.79 -3.14
CA PHE A 120 -14.34 16.65 -4.01
C PHE A 120 -13.83 17.10 -5.38
N TRP A 121 -14.54 17.99 -6.06
CA TRP A 121 -14.11 18.48 -7.37
C TRP A 121 -12.79 19.22 -7.32
N LYS A 122 -12.59 20.05 -6.30
CA LYS A 122 -11.31 20.74 -6.09
C LYS A 122 -10.17 19.76 -5.92
N GLU A 123 -10.33 18.74 -5.08
CA GLU A 123 -9.29 17.73 -4.84
C GLU A 123 -9.03 16.85 -6.07
N LEU A 124 -10.08 16.45 -6.80
CA LEU A 124 -9.93 15.67 -8.03
C LEU A 124 -9.13 16.42 -9.09
N HIS A 125 -9.48 17.69 -9.36
CA HIS A 125 -8.72 18.51 -10.32
C HIS A 125 -7.27 18.70 -9.89
N THR A 126 -7.04 18.93 -8.59
CA THR A 126 -5.68 19.04 -8.06
C THR A 126 -4.90 17.74 -8.23
N SER A 127 -5.52 16.58 -7.98
CA SER A 127 -4.88 15.27 -8.17
C SER A 127 -4.52 15.04 -9.64
N LEU A 128 -5.44 15.32 -10.58
CA LEU A 128 -5.18 15.21 -12.01
C LEU A 128 -4.02 16.11 -12.47
N GLU A 129 -3.99 17.36 -12.00
CA GLU A 129 -2.88 18.30 -12.27
C GLU A 129 -1.55 17.78 -11.74
N LYS A 130 -1.50 17.35 -10.47
CA LYS A 130 -0.27 16.88 -9.83
C LYS A 130 0.23 15.57 -10.42
N LEU A 131 -0.68 14.66 -10.77
CA LEU A 131 -0.37 13.40 -11.44
C LEU A 131 -0.07 13.57 -12.94
N LYS A 132 -0.27 14.78 -13.51
CA LYS A 132 -0.05 15.11 -14.93
C LYS A 132 -0.83 14.18 -15.87
N THR A 133 -2.11 13.97 -15.58
CA THR A 133 -2.99 13.07 -16.31
C THR A 133 -4.41 13.63 -16.38
N ASP A 134 -5.18 13.18 -17.35
CA ASP A 134 -6.60 13.50 -17.52
C ASP A 134 -7.54 12.44 -16.89
N TYR A 135 -6.99 11.31 -16.41
CA TYR A 135 -7.77 10.28 -15.73
C TYR A 135 -7.01 9.59 -14.60
N ILE A 136 -7.76 9.03 -13.65
CA ILE A 136 -7.28 8.20 -12.53
C ILE A 136 -7.91 6.83 -12.66
N ASP A 137 -7.15 5.73 -12.47
CA ASP A 137 -7.70 4.37 -12.59
C ASP A 137 -8.61 4.04 -11.43
N ILE A 138 -8.19 4.30 -10.18
CA ILE A 138 -9.03 4.08 -9.00
C ILE A 138 -9.04 5.36 -8.15
N TYR A 139 -10.20 5.99 -7.99
CA TYR A 139 -10.35 7.13 -7.10
C TYR A 139 -11.15 6.74 -5.87
N GLN A 140 -10.60 7.02 -4.67
CA GLN A 140 -11.10 6.46 -3.43
C GLN A 140 -11.50 7.55 -2.43
N PHE A 141 -12.57 7.34 -1.67
CA PHE A 141 -12.81 8.10 -0.45
C PHE A 141 -11.81 7.71 0.63
N HIS A 142 -11.12 8.69 1.21
CA HIS A 142 -9.99 8.48 2.13
C HIS A 142 -10.45 8.37 3.59
N ASN A 143 -10.78 7.17 4.04
CA ASN A 143 -11.17 6.86 5.42
C ASN A 143 -12.34 7.73 5.95
N PRO A 144 -13.44 7.85 5.20
CA PRO A 144 -14.60 8.59 5.68
C PRO A 144 -15.16 7.95 6.96
N ALA A 145 -15.83 8.76 7.80
CA ALA A 145 -16.43 8.28 9.04
C ALA A 145 -17.73 7.47 8.80
N PHE A 146 -18.27 7.52 7.60
CA PHE A 146 -19.47 6.85 7.11
C PHE A 146 -19.21 6.31 5.70
N CYS A 147 -20.11 5.50 5.16
CA CYS A 147 -20.05 5.04 3.78
C CYS A 147 -20.84 6.03 2.87
N PRO A 148 -20.19 6.87 2.03
CA PRO A 148 -20.90 7.74 1.10
C PRO A 148 -21.78 6.96 0.13
N LYS A 149 -23.04 7.40 -0.03
CA LYS A 149 -24.07 6.75 -0.87
C LYS A 149 -24.90 7.80 -1.60
N PRO A 150 -25.57 7.42 -2.70
CA PRO A 150 -26.52 8.30 -3.35
C PRO A 150 -27.62 8.75 -2.40
N GLY A 151 -27.88 10.06 -2.37
CA GLY A 151 -28.96 10.65 -1.56
C GLY A 151 -28.66 10.77 -0.08
N ASP A 152 -27.38 10.60 0.37
CA ASP A 152 -26.98 10.77 1.78
C ASP A 152 -26.91 12.24 2.24
N GLY A 153 -27.19 13.18 1.34
CA GLY A 153 -27.20 14.63 1.60
C GLY A 153 -25.83 15.29 1.49
N THR A 154 -24.74 14.54 1.26
CA THR A 154 -23.39 15.11 1.10
C THR A 154 -23.08 15.46 -0.37
N GLY A 155 -23.72 14.80 -1.33
CA GLY A 155 -23.43 14.90 -2.75
C GLY A 155 -22.09 14.32 -3.18
N LEU A 156 -21.37 13.60 -2.27
CA LEU A 156 -20.05 13.05 -2.52
C LEU A 156 -20.09 11.90 -3.52
N TYR A 157 -21.05 10.99 -3.35
CA TYR A 157 -21.16 9.83 -4.23
C TYR A 157 -21.67 10.21 -5.62
N GLU A 158 -22.57 11.18 -5.70
CA GLU A 158 -23.05 11.77 -6.97
C GLU A 158 -21.89 12.44 -7.72
N ALA A 159 -21.02 13.18 -7.03
CA ALA A 159 -19.83 13.77 -7.64
C ALA A 159 -18.85 12.70 -8.14
N MET A 160 -18.71 11.58 -7.43
CA MET A 160 -17.90 10.45 -7.85
C MET A 160 -18.45 9.80 -9.13
N LEU A 161 -19.77 9.59 -9.21
CA LEU A 161 -20.43 9.08 -10.42
C LEU A 161 -20.26 10.03 -11.61
N GLU A 162 -20.46 11.33 -11.39
CA GLU A 162 -20.29 12.33 -12.44
C GLU A 162 -18.83 12.38 -12.94
N ALA A 163 -17.85 12.24 -12.05
CA ALA A 163 -16.44 12.16 -12.45
C ALA A 163 -16.13 10.90 -13.27
N LYS A 164 -16.79 9.77 -12.96
CA LYS A 164 -16.70 8.53 -13.73
C LYS A 164 -17.33 8.69 -15.11
N ASP A 165 -18.51 9.26 -15.21
CA ASP A 165 -19.21 9.52 -16.46
C ASP A 165 -18.43 10.48 -17.39
N LYS A 166 -17.71 11.44 -16.81
CA LYS A 166 -16.80 12.34 -17.53
C LYS A 166 -15.48 11.67 -17.94
N GLY A 167 -15.24 10.43 -17.55
CA GLY A 167 -14.00 9.71 -17.83
C GLY A 167 -12.77 10.18 -17.03
N MET A 168 -12.97 11.05 -16.04
CA MET A 168 -11.89 11.55 -15.17
C MET A 168 -11.41 10.49 -14.17
N ILE A 169 -12.26 9.52 -13.84
CA ILE A 169 -11.94 8.34 -13.06
C ILE A 169 -12.51 7.09 -13.73
N ARG A 170 -11.85 5.95 -13.56
CA ARG A 170 -12.31 4.69 -14.16
C ARG A 170 -13.09 3.83 -13.18
N HIS A 171 -12.59 3.70 -11.93
CA HIS A 171 -13.18 2.86 -10.89
C HIS A 171 -13.35 3.63 -9.60
N ILE A 172 -14.45 3.31 -8.89
CA ILE A 172 -14.81 3.93 -7.61
C ILE A 172 -14.35 3.03 -6.49
N GLY A 173 -13.55 3.59 -5.56
CA GLY A 173 -13.07 2.89 -4.40
C GLY A 173 -13.35 3.60 -3.09
N ILE A 174 -13.13 2.89 -2.00
CA ILE A 174 -13.16 3.43 -0.65
C ILE A 174 -11.99 2.87 0.17
N THR A 175 -11.35 3.69 0.99
CA THR A 175 -10.40 3.22 2.00
C THR A 175 -11.00 3.39 3.38
N ASN A 176 -10.79 2.44 4.26
CA ASN A 176 -11.23 2.59 5.64
C ASN A 176 -10.33 1.83 6.62
N HIS A 177 -10.47 2.15 7.92
CA HIS A 177 -9.86 1.46 9.05
C HIS A 177 -10.92 0.91 10.01
N ARG A 178 -12.20 1.13 9.72
CA ARG A 178 -13.33 0.71 10.53
C ARG A 178 -14.07 -0.41 9.83
N LEU A 179 -14.17 -1.56 10.47
CA LEU A 179 -14.84 -2.74 9.90
C LEU A 179 -16.30 -2.45 9.55
N ASN A 180 -17.04 -1.71 10.39
CA ASN A 180 -18.44 -1.41 10.13
C ASN A 180 -18.63 -0.59 8.84
N VAL A 181 -17.77 0.39 8.54
CA VAL A 181 -17.84 1.17 7.28
C VAL A 181 -17.40 0.31 6.09
N ALA A 182 -16.41 -0.57 6.28
CA ALA A 182 -15.95 -1.48 5.25
C ALA A 182 -17.04 -2.49 4.85
N HIS A 183 -17.71 -3.11 5.81
CA HIS A 183 -18.87 -3.99 5.54
C HIS A 183 -20.02 -3.23 4.88
N GLU A 184 -20.33 -2.01 5.36
CA GLU A 184 -21.35 -1.17 4.75
C GLU A 184 -21.04 -0.85 3.28
N ALA A 185 -19.76 -0.65 2.93
CA ALA A 185 -19.33 -0.44 1.55
C ALA A 185 -19.53 -1.69 0.68
N ILE A 186 -19.21 -2.89 1.21
CA ILE A 186 -19.45 -4.17 0.54
C ILE A 186 -20.94 -4.38 0.31
N ASP A 187 -21.75 -4.25 1.37
CA ASP A 187 -23.21 -4.49 1.34
C ASP A 187 -23.94 -3.53 0.39
N SER A 188 -23.41 -2.33 0.23
CA SER A 188 -23.99 -1.32 -0.68
C SER A 188 -23.90 -1.69 -2.15
N GLY A 189 -22.93 -2.50 -2.56
CA GLY A 189 -22.64 -2.81 -3.96
C GLY A 189 -22.20 -1.60 -4.81
N LEU A 190 -21.85 -0.48 -4.17
CA LEU A 190 -21.53 0.79 -4.84
C LEU A 190 -20.05 0.97 -5.18
N TYR A 191 -19.16 0.18 -4.56
CA TYR A 191 -17.71 0.32 -4.65
C TYR A 191 -17.09 -0.87 -5.38
N GLU A 192 -16.14 -0.59 -6.27
CA GLU A 192 -15.42 -1.60 -7.04
C GLU A 192 -14.16 -2.08 -6.31
N THR A 193 -13.62 -1.25 -5.39
CA THR A 193 -12.45 -1.60 -4.56
C THR A 193 -12.61 -1.15 -3.11
N LEU A 194 -12.10 -1.96 -2.18
CA LEU A 194 -11.90 -1.62 -0.78
C LEU A 194 -10.40 -1.64 -0.46
N GLN A 195 -9.88 -0.55 0.09
CA GLN A 195 -8.53 -0.54 0.66
C GLN A 195 -8.60 -0.55 2.17
N PHE A 196 -8.05 -1.60 2.80
CA PHE A 196 -8.12 -1.82 4.24
C PHE A 196 -6.77 -2.30 4.80
N PRO A 197 -6.44 -2.02 6.09
CA PRO A 197 -5.23 -2.57 6.71
C PRO A 197 -5.29 -4.09 6.77
N PHE A 198 -4.31 -4.76 6.15
CA PHE A 198 -4.26 -6.22 6.17
C PHE A 198 -2.81 -6.72 6.12
N CYS A 199 -2.45 -7.56 7.08
CA CYS A 199 -1.15 -8.20 7.21
C CYS A 199 -1.32 -9.47 8.06
N TYR A 200 -0.27 -10.20 8.36
CA TYR A 200 -0.36 -11.43 9.14
C TYR A 200 -0.75 -11.22 10.64
N LEU A 201 -0.89 -9.97 11.10
CA LEU A 201 -1.49 -9.62 12.39
C LEU A 201 -3.01 -9.41 12.30
N ALA A 202 -3.62 -9.80 11.17
CA ALA A 202 -5.05 -9.71 10.95
C ALA A 202 -5.82 -10.61 11.92
N THR A 203 -6.99 -10.12 12.36
CA THR A 203 -7.94 -10.88 13.18
C THR A 203 -8.88 -11.70 12.29
N ASP A 204 -9.64 -12.62 12.89
CA ASP A 204 -10.66 -13.38 12.16
C ASP A 204 -11.67 -12.47 11.44
N LYS A 205 -12.02 -11.32 12.03
CA LYS A 205 -12.90 -10.33 11.40
C LYS A 205 -12.29 -9.67 10.17
N ASP A 206 -10.98 -9.46 10.16
CA ASP A 206 -10.26 -8.93 8.99
C ASP A 206 -10.19 -9.98 7.89
N LEU A 207 -10.03 -11.27 8.25
CA LEU A 207 -10.08 -12.39 7.31
C LEU A 207 -11.48 -12.55 6.69
N GLU A 208 -12.52 -12.43 7.49
CA GLU A 208 -13.91 -12.44 7.05
C GLU A 208 -14.17 -11.31 6.05
N LEU A 209 -13.70 -10.08 6.32
CA LEU A 209 -13.82 -8.94 5.41
C LEU A 209 -13.18 -9.22 4.04
N VAL A 210 -11.99 -9.83 4.01
CA VAL A 210 -11.32 -10.23 2.75
C VAL A 210 -12.17 -11.22 1.95
N GLN A 211 -12.77 -12.21 2.64
CA GLN A 211 -13.65 -13.19 1.99
C GLN A 211 -14.95 -12.56 1.48
N ASP A 212 -15.52 -11.60 2.21
CA ASP A 212 -16.74 -10.91 1.81
C ASP A 212 -16.49 -10.01 0.62
N CYS A 213 -15.34 -9.30 0.53
CA CYS A 213 -14.92 -8.61 -0.68
C CYS A 213 -14.83 -9.56 -1.88
N LYS A 214 -14.24 -10.75 -1.69
CA LYS A 214 -14.13 -11.76 -2.75
C LYS A 214 -15.51 -12.21 -3.25
N LYS A 215 -16.44 -12.53 -2.34
CA LYS A 215 -17.81 -12.93 -2.69
C LYS A 215 -18.57 -11.83 -3.43
N ALA A 216 -18.34 -10.56 -3.04
CA ALA A 216 -18.96 -9.40 -3.68
C ALA A 216 -18.31 -9.00 -5.02
N GLY A 217 -17.23 -9.67 -5.45
CA GLY A 217 -16.48 -9.29 -6.64
C GLY A 217 -15.77 -7.94 -6.50
N MET A 218 -15.54 -7.46 -5.26
CA MET A 218 -14.85 -6.22 -4.95
C MET A 218 -13.35 -6.48 -4.82
N GLY A 219 -12.50 -5.65 -5.46
CA GLY A 219 -11.04 -5.71 -5.33
C GLY A 219 -10.58 -5.32 -3.93
N PHE A 220 -9.70 -6.10 -3.32
CA PHE A 220 -9.15 -5.80 -1.99
C PHE A 220 -7.71 -5.31 -2.09
N ILE A 221 -7.45 -4.08 -1.66
CA ILE A 221 -6.11 -3.48 -1.61
C ILE A 221 -5.64 -3.50 -0.15
N ALA A 222 -4.58 -4.28 0.14
CA ALA A 222 -4.02 -4.41 1.47
C ALA A 222 -3.03 -3.30 1.76
N MET A 223 -3.44 -2.28 2.51
CA MET A 223 -2.52 -1.28 3.04
C MET A 223 -1.91 -1.74 4.37
N LYS A 224 -0.76 -1.14 4.75
CA LYS A 224 -0.04 -1.46 5.99
C LYS A 224 0.39 -2.94 6.10
N ALA A 225 0.75 -3.52 4.99
CA ALA A 225 1.22 -4.90 4.89
C ALA A 225 2.39 -5.23 5.84
N LEU A 226 3.20 -4.22 6.21
CA LEU A 226 4.26 -4.31 7.22
C LEU A 226 3.86 -3.69 8.57
N SER A 227 2.57 -3.55 8.87
CA SER A 227 2.04 -2.98 10.13
C SER A 227 2.68 -1.63 10.52
N GLY A 228 3.01 -0.79 9.50
CA GLY A 228 3.66 0.50 9.69
C GLY A 228 5.09 0.39 10.25
N GLY A 229 5.82 -0.66 9.91
CA GLY A 229 7.20 -0.93 10.30
C GLY A 229 7.36 -1.75 11.57
N LEU A 230 6.30 -2.35 12.10
CA LEU A 230 6.37 -3.32 13.19
C LEU A 230 6.70 -4.73 12.70
N ILE A 231 6.34 -5.06 11.48
CA ILE A 231 6.74 -6.28 10.77
C ILE A 231 8.04 -5.97 10.04
N ASN A 232 9.10 -6.69 10.35
CA ASN A 232 10.43 -6.50 9.80
C ASN A 232 10.94 -7.69 8.97
N ASN A 233 10.16 -8.78 8.86
CA ASN A 233 10.43 -9.87 7.93
C ASN A 233 9.51 -9.73 6.70
N SER A 234 10.05 -9.15 5.63
CA SER A 234 9.31 -8.89 4.40
C SER A 234 8.90 -10.18 3.68
N ALA A 235 9.74 -11.23 3.72
CA ALA A 235 9.46 -12.52 3.12
C ALA A 235 8.25 -13.20 3.80
N ALA A 236 8.17 -13.17 5.14
CA ALA A 236 7.01 -13.68 5.88
C ALA A 236 5.74 -12.87 5.55
N ALA A 237 5.85 -11.53 5.46
CA ALA A 237 4.72 -10.68 5.09
C ALA A 237 4.23 -10.96 3.68
N TYR A 238 5.15 -11.07 2.71
CA TYR A 238 4.82 -11.38 1.33
C TYR A 238 4.18 -12.76 1.21
N ALA A 239 4.83 -13.80 1.77
CA ALA A 239 4.36 -15.18 1.70
C ALA A 239 2.95 -15.36 2.32
N TYR A 240 2.67 -14.64 3.41
CA TYR A 240 1.35 -14.63 4.01
C TYR A 240 0.29 -14.02 3.09
N LEU A 241 0.55 -12.84 2.54
CA LEU A 241 -0.41 -12.12 1.69
C LEU A 241 -0.58 -12.79 0.31
N ALA A 242 0.44 -13.49 -0.17
CA ALA A 242 0.40 -14.23 -1.43
C ALA A 242 -0.63 -15.37 -1.44
N GLN A 243 -1.03 -15.89 -0.26
CA GLN A 243 -2.05 -16.94 -0.14
C GLN A 243 -3.46 -16.49 -0.54
N PHE A 244 -3.73 -15.18 -0.56
CA PHE A 244 -5.05 -14.63 -0.88
C PHE A 244 -5.10 -14.19 -2.34
N ASP A 245 -5.85 -14.91 -3.17
CA ASP A 245 -5.93 -14.68 -4.62
C ASP A 245 -6.64 -13.36 -5.01
N ASN A 246 -7.36 -12.73 -4.10
CA ASN A 246 -8.09 -11.47 -4.29
C ASN A 246 -7.45 -10.26 -3.58
N VAL A 247 -6.26 -10.41 -2.98
CA VAL A 247 -5.59 -9.36 -2.20
C VAL A 247 -4.40 -8.78 -2.96
N LEU A 248 -4.41 -7.47 -3.15
CA LEU A 248 -3.28 -6.69 -3.69
C LEU A 248 -2.57 -5.95 -2.56
N PRO A 249 -1.39 -6.39 -2.10
CA PRO A 249 -0.60 -5.62 -1.15
C PRO A 249 0.07 -4.42 -1.82
N ILE A 250 0.05 -3.28 -1.13
CA ILE A 250 0.81 -2.08 -1.52
C ILE A 250 1.96 -1.87 -0.53
N TRP A 251 3.20 -2.04 -1.01
CA TRP A 251 4.40 -1.97 -0.19
C TRP A 251 4.90 -0.54 -0.09
N GLY A 252 5.01 -0.03 1.14
CA GLY A 252 5.52 1.32 1.39
C GLY A 252 7.04 1.31 1.40
N VAL A 253 7.67 1.86 0.37
CA VAL A 253 9.12 1.88 0.15
C VAL A 253 9.63 3.32 0.05
N GLN A 254 10.80 3.60 0.64
CA GLN A 254 11.48 4.89 0.55
C GLN A 254 13.00 4.78 0.36
N ARG A 255 13.56 3.57 0.40
CA ARG A 255 14.98 3.29 0.22
C ARG A 255 15.20 2.28 -0.88
N GLU A 256 16.35 2.37 -1.53
CA GLU A 256 16.67 1.50 -2.67
C GLU A 256 16.79 0.02 -2.25
N ASN A 257 17.45 -0.25 -1.12
CA ASN A 257 17.57 -1.60 -0.60
C ASN A 257 16.23 -2.23 -0.21
N GLU A 258 15.28 -1.45 0.32
CA GLU A 258 13.91 -1.89 0.57
C GLU A 258 13.20 -2.27 -0.73
N LEU A 259 13.39 -1.45 -1.78
CA LEU A 259 12.84 -1.73 -3.10
C LEU A 259 13.44 -3.00 -3.69
N ASP A 260 14.77 -3.13 -3.68
CA ASP A 260 15.47 -4.29 -4.24
C ASP A 260 15.02 -5.61 -3.60
N GLU A 261 14.78 -5.60 -2.30
CA GLU A 261 14.25 -6.75 -1.58
C GLU A 261 12.87 -7.16 -2.13
N PHE A 262 11.92 -6.23 -2.24
CA PHE A 262 10.60 -6.54 -2.79
C PHE A 262 10.64 -6.88 -4.29
N LEU A 263 11.50 -6.25 -5.08
CA LEU A 263 11.63 -6.57 -6.50
C LEU A 263 12.16 -7.99 -6.73
N SER A 264 13.02 -8.49 -5.83
CA SER A 264 13.49 -9.89 -5.89
C SER A 264 12.37 -10.93 -5.78
N TYR A 265 11.22 -10.54 -5.20
CA TYR A 265 10.04 -11.41 -5.05
C TYR A 265 9.19 -11.53 -6.32
N ILE A 266 9.46 -10.73 -7.35
CA ILE A 266 8.78 -10.86 -8.64
C ILE A 266 9.22 -12.16 -9.32
N ASP A 267 10.53 -12.40 -9.34
CA ASP A 267 11.10 -13.60 -9.98
C ASP A 267 11.09 -14.82 -9.05
N ASN A 268 11.24 -14.60 -7.74
CA ASN A 268 11.32 -15.65 -6.73
C ASN A 268 10.38 -15.31 -5.54
N PRO A 269 9.06 -15.43 -5.72
CA PRO A 269 8.10 -15.10 -4.67
C PRO A 269 8.28 -16.01 -3.45
N PRO A 270 8.41 -15.46 -2.23
CA PRO A 270 8.47 -16.25 -1.02
C PRO A 270 7.21 -17.09 -0.84
N VAL A 271 7.40 -18.39 -0.55
CA VAL A 271 6.33 -19.33 -0.20
C VAL A 271 6.29 -19.50 1.32
N LEU A 272 5.11 -19.62 1.90
CA LEU A 272 4.97 -19.79 3.35
C LEU A 272 5.51 -21.17 3.77
N THR A 273 6.72 -21.16 4.32
CA THR A 273 7.38 -22.34 4.90
C THR A 273 7.12 -22.45 6.40
N PRO A 274 7.39 -23.61 7.06
CA PRO A 274 7.29 -23.72 8.51
C PRO A 274 8.16 -22.70 9.26
N GLU A 275 9.34 -22.36 8.73
CA GLU A 275 10.24 -21.35 9.30
C GLU A 275 9.60 -19.96 9.27
N LEU A 276 9.03 -19.55 8.14
CA LEU A 276 8.33 -18.28 8.01
C LEU A 276 7.05 -18.26 8.86
N GLN A 277 6.36 -19.40 8.98
CA GLN A 277 5.22 -19.52 9.89
C GLN A 277 5.64 -19.31 11.36
N THR A 278 6.79 -19.86 11.77
CA THR A 278 7.33 -19.64 13.12
C THR A 278 7.59 -18.15 13.39
N VAL A 279 8.12 -17.42 12.40
CA VAL A 279 8.30 -15.96 12.52
C VAL A 279 6.96 -15.25 12.69
N ILE A 280 5.95 -15.63 11.92
CA ILE A 280 4.60 -15.07 12.02
C ILE A 280 3.99 -15.33 13.40
N ASP A 281 4.11 -16.55 13.90
CA ASP A 281 3.53 -16.95 15.19
C ASP A 281 4.21 -16.20 16.34
N HIS A 282 5.55 -16.08 16.31
CA HIS A 282 6.30 -15.28 17.27
C HIS A 282 5.87 -13.80 17.24
N ASP A 283 5.75 -13.21 16.05
CA ASP A 283 5.31 -11.82 15.89
C ASP A 283 3.86 -11.63 16.40
N ARG A 284 2.99 -12.61 16.18
CA ARG A 284 1.62 -12.58 16.70
C ARG A 284 1.61 -12.60 18.23
N GLU A 285 2.45 -13.43 18.86
CA GLU A 285 2.57 -13.49 20.32
C GLU A 285 3.09 -12.16 20.89
N GLU A 286 4.17 -11.60 20.33
CA GLU A 286 4.74 -10.33 20.79
C GLU A 286 3.82 -9.12 20.58
N LEU A 287 3.06 -9.11 19.49
CA LEU A 287 2.18 -8.02 19.11
C LEU A 287 0.72 -8.28 19.52
N GLN A 288 0.49 -9.21 20.49
CA GLN A 288 -0.83 -9.40 21.05
C GLN A 288 -1.32 -8.15 21.80
N GLY A 289 -2.61 -7.86 21.64
CA GLY A 289 -3.29 -6.82 22.38
C GLY A 289 -3.39 -5.47 21.68
N GLU A 290 -3.67 -4.46 22.49
CA GLU A 290 -3.91 -3.10 22.01
C GLU A 290 -2.61 -2.35 21.76
N PHE A 291 -2.31 -2.06 20.51
CA PHE A 291 -1.18 -1.20 20.13
C PHE A 291 -1.57 -0.20 19.04
N CYS A 292 -0.88 0.95 19.03
CA CYS A 292 -1.10 1.99 18.04
C CYS A 292 -0.62 1.55 16.65
N ARG A 293 -1.54 1.55 15.67
CA ARG A 293 -1.26 1.19 14.26
C ARG A 293 -0.54 2.29 13.47
N GLY A 294 -0.19 3.44 14.10
CA GLY A 294 0.54 4.54 13.48
C GLY A 294 -0.20 5.25 12.35
N CYS A 295 -1.53 5.20 12.30
CA CYS A 295 -2.32 5.73 11.18
C CYS A 295 -2.41 7.27 11.13
N GLY A 296 -2.23 7.96 12.27
CA GLY A 296 -2.20 9.42 12.36
C GLY A 296 -3.57 10.12 12.39
N TYR A 297 -4.69 9.41 12.33
CA TYR A 297 -6.03 10.05 12.32
C TYR A 297 -6.38 10.79 13.61
N CYS A 298 -5.70 10.50 14.71
CA CYS A 298 -5.80 11.25 15.96
C CYS A 298 -5.09 12.62 15.93
N MET A 299 -4.27 12.87 14.90
CA MET A 299 -3.54 14.13 14.75
C MET A 299 -4.41 15.24 14.13
N PRO A 300 -4.05 16.54 14.28
CA PRO A 300 -3.00 17.04 15.18
C PRO A 300 -3.43 17.00 16.65
N CYS A 301 -2.47 16.79 17.54
CA CYS A 301 -2.67 16.93 18.98
C CYS A 301 -2.65 18.40 19.39
N PRO A 302 -3.59 18.91 20.22
CA PRO A 302 -3.56 20.29 20.69
C PRO A 302 -2.30 20.67 21.48
N ALA A 303 -1.70 19.67 22.18
CA ALA A 303 -0.42 19.86 22.90
C ALA A 303 0.81 19.59 22.00
N GLY A 304 0.65 19.35 20.70
CA GLY A 304 1.75 19.12 19.78
C GLY A 304 2.44 17.74 19.92
N ILE A 305 1.81 16.77 20.58
CA ILE A 305 2.35 15.41 20.73
C ILE A 305 2.23 14.67 19.40
N GLU A 306 3.31 14.05 18.92
CA GLU A 306 3.30 13.14 17.76
C GLU A 306 2.73 11.76 18.14
N ILE A 307 1.43 11.71 18.39
CA ILE A 307 0.73 10.56 18.99
C ILE A 307 1.00 9.27 18.22
N ASN A 308 0.93 9.31 16.90
CA ASN A 308 1.11 8.15 16.02
C ASN A 308 2.52 7.52 16.08
N ASN A 309 3.52 8.27 16.53
CA ASN A 309 4.88 7.77 16.78
C ASN A 309 5.04 7.39 18.26
N CYS A 310 4.67 8.28 19.16
CA CYS A 310 4.91 8.12 20.60
C CYS A 310 4.10 6.97 21.22
N ALA A 311 2.85 6.76 20.79
CA ALA A 311 1.97 5.73 21.36
C ALA A 311 2.34 4.28 20.99
N ARG A 312 3.43 4.07 20.25
CA ARG A 312 3.95 2.75 19.88
C ARG A 312 5.47 2.64 20.06
N MET A 313 6.07 3.60 20.75
CA MET A 313 7.53 3.72 20.86
C MET A 313 8.18 2.48 21.49
N SER A 314 7.57 1.87 22.49
CA SER A 314 8.05 0.63 23.11
C SER A 314 8.24 -0.51 22.09
N LEU A 315 7.32 -0.65 21.14
CA LEU A 315 7.43 -1.64 20.08
C LEU A 315 8.48 -1.25 19.03
N MET A 316 8.55 0.04 18.68
CA MET A 316 9.52 0.52 17.71
C MET A 316 10.97 0.34 18.19
N ILE A 317 11.25 0.53 19.49
CA ILE A 317 12.59 0.31 20.05
C ILE A 317 13.00 -1.16 19.95
N ARG A 318 12.06 -2.08 20.17
CA ARG A 318 12.34 -3.53 20.18
C ARG A 318 12.39 -4.15 18.78
N ARG A 319 11.76 -3.55 17.80
CA ARG A 319 11.55 -4.15 16.47
C ARG A 319 12.17 -3.38 15.29
N ALA A 320 12.59 -2.13 15.50
CA ALA A 320 13.30 -1.31 14.51
C ALA A 320 14.73 -1.05 15.01
N PRO A 321 15.63 -0.43 14.20
CA PRO A 321 16.92 0.01 14.70
C PRO A 321 16.75 0.94 15.91
N SER A 322 16.98 0.42 17.11
CA SER A 322 16.71 1.11 18.39
C SER A 322 17.46 2.43 18.52
N ALA A 323 18.70 2.51 18.00
CA ALA A 323 19.49 3.74 18.02
C ALA A 323 18.75 4.94 17.38
N ALA A 324 17.96 4.72 16.35
CA ALA A 324 17.18 5.77 15.70
C ALA A 324 16.02 6.28 16.58
N GLN A 325 15.59 5.48 17.54
CA GLN A 325 14.49 5.79 18.45
C GLN A 325 14.98 6.43 19.77
N LEU A 326 16.28 6.46 20.02
CA LEU A 326 16.89 6.95 21.28
C LEU A 326 17.66 8.26 21.09
N THR A 327 17.55 8.91 19.93
CA THR A 327 18.19 10.21 19.64
C THR A 327 17.62 11.34 20.51
N ASP A 328 18.37 12.42 20.71
CA ASP A 328 17.92 13.61 21.46
C ASP A 328 16.64 14.19 20.90
N GLU A 329 16.46 14.18 19.56
CA GLU A 329 15.23 14.61 18.89
C GLU A 329 14.04 13.74 19.31
N MET A 330 14.21 12.42 19.30
CA MET A 330 13.13 11.51 19.69
C MET A 330 12.83 11.60 21.19
N GLN A 331 13.85 11.78 22.04
CA GLN A 331 13.66 12.04 23.46
C GLN A 331 12.83 13.31 23.71
N ALA A 332 13.09 14.38 22.93
CA ALA A 332 12.30 15.62 23.02
C ALA A 332 10.84 15.38 22.61
N LYS A 333 10.59 14.60 21.56
CA LYS A 333 9.23 14.21 21.12
C LYS A 333 8.52 13.37 22.20
N MET A 334 9.21 12.44 22.84
CA MET A 334 8.63 11.61 23.90
C MET A 334 8.32 12.43 25.17
N ARG A 335 9.21 13.34 25.57
CA ARG A 335 8.96 14.27 26.70
C ARG A 335 7.73 15.14 26.49
N LYS A 336 7.38 15.44 25.26
CA LYS A 336 6.16 16.21 24.93
C LYS A 336 4.87 15.57 25.47
N ILE A 337 4.91 14.26 25.78
CA ILE A 337 3.77 13.55 26.38
C ILE A 337 3.40 14.12 27.76
N GLU A 338 4.37 14.66 28.52
CA GLU A 338 4.14 15.30 29.84
C GLU A 338 3.19 16.53 29.74
N GLU A 339 3.10 17.13 28.55
CA GLU A 339 2.20 18.26 28.29
C GLU A 339 0.79 17.81 27.85
N CYS A 340 0.46 16.53 28.02
CA CYS A 340 -0.86 16.01 27.61
C CYS A 340 -1.98 16.71 28.38
N LEU A 341 -2.92 17.30 27.63
CA LEU A 341 -4.10 17.99 28.21
C LEU A 341 -5.20 17.03 28.68
N HIS A 342 -5.02 15.73 28.56
CA HIS A 342 -6.02 14.68 28.86
C HIS A 342 -7.41 14.94 28.24
N CYS A 343 -7.45 15.66 27.13
CA CYS A 343 -8.70 16.09 26.48
C CYS A 343 -9.47 14.94 25.78
N GLY A 344 -8.93 13.74 25.68
CA GLY A 344 -9.55 12.57 25.08
C GLY A 344 -9.75 12.62 23.57
N ARG A 345 -9.38 13.70 22.88
CA ARG A 345 -9.57 13.88 21.44
C ARG A 345 -8.92 12.76 20.59
N CYS A 346 -7.74 12.28 21.00
CA CYS A 346 -7.04 11.21 20.31
C CYS A 346 -7.78 9.86 20.44
N LYS A 347 -8.37 9.58 21.61
CA LYS A 347 -9.19 8.39 21.86
C LYS A 347 -10.47 8.41 21.00
N SER A 348 -11.18 9.54 20.95
CA SER A 348 -12.43 9.67 20.19
C SER A 348 -12.22 9.58 18.67
N LYS A 349 -11.03 9.92 18.17
CA LYS A 349 -10.67 9.85 16.76
C LYS A 349 -10.02 8.53 16.34
N CYS A 350 -9.69 7.65 17.30
CA CYS A 350 -9.01 6.40 16.99
C CYS A 350 -9.96 5.43 16.28
N PRO A 351 -9.67 5.01 15.03
CA PRO A 351 -10.53 4.06 14.31
C PRO A 351 -10.51 2.65 14.91
N TYR A 352 -9.52 2.36 15.78
CA TYR A 352 -9.36 1.08 16.47
C TYR A 352 -9.88 1.10 17.91
N GLY A 353 -10.50 2.19 18.35
CA GLY A 353 -11.06 2.30 19.70
C GLY A 353 -10.03 2.31 20.83
N LEU A 354 -8.74 2.54 20.53
CA LEU A 354 -7.67 2.47 21.52
C LEU A 354 -7.75 3.57 22.57
N ASP A 355 -7.41 3.23 23.83
CA ASP A 355 -7.15 4.22 24.87
C ASP A 355 -5.80 4.90 24.65
N THR A 356 -5.78 5.82 23.66
CA THR A 356 -4.54 6.46 23.21
C THR A 356 -3.83 7.24 24.32
N PRO A 357 -4.49 7.97 25.23
CA PRO A 357 -3.83 8.58 26.39
C PRO A 357 -3.09 7.56 27.25
N ALA A 358 -3.74 6.45 27.62
CA ALA A 358 -3.11 5.41 28.42
C ALA A 358 -1.92 4.75 27.69
N LEU A 359 -2.04 4.57 26.37
CA LEU A 359 -0.92 4.07 25.55
C LEU A 359 0.27 5.04 25.52
N LEU A 360 0.03 6.35 25.46
CA LEU A 360 1.10 7.36 25.52
C LEU A 360 1.83 7.30 26.85
N GLU A 361 1.12 7.27 27.99
CA GLU A 361 1.71 7.17 29.32
C GLU A 361 2.53 5.89 29.49
N LYS A 362 1.97 4.74 29.06
CA LYS A 362 2.66 3.44 29.11
C LYS A 362 3.95 3.46 28.30
N ASN A 363 3.91 3.97 27.07
CA ASN A 363 5.08 4.05 26.20
C ASN A 363 6.13 5.02 26.73
N TYR A 364 5.71 6.15 27.32
CA TYR A 364 6.65 7.12 27.89
C TYR A 364 7.35 6.59 29.14
N LYS A 365 6.61 5.90 30.00
CA LYS A 365 7.20 5.23 31.18
C LYS A 365 8.26 4.21 30.77
N ASP A 366 7.95 3.31 29.84
CA ASP A 366 8.88 2.30 29.33
C ASP A 366 10.11 2.97 28.67
N TYR A 367 9.89 4.05 27.93
CA TYR A 367 10.95 4.83 27.28
C TYR A 367 11.93 5.42 28.29
N CYS A 368 11.43 6.01 29.37
CA CYS A 368 12.26 6.55 30.46
C CYS A 368 13.05 5.44 31.17
N GLU A 369 12.44 4.28 31.41
CA GLU A 369 13.10 3.11 31.99
C GLU A 369 14.25 2.61 31.10
N ILE A 370 14.05 2.57 29.78
CA ILE A 370 15.08 2.19 28.80
C ILE A 370 16.24 3.20 28.80
N LEU A 371 15.95 4.49 28.82
CA LEU A 371 17.00 5.52 28.93
C LEU A 371 17.78 5.41 30.26
N ALA A 372 17.15 4.91 31.30
CA ALA A 372 17.79 4.63 32.60
C ALA A 372 18.57 3.31 32.64
N GLY A 373 18.65 2.57 31.53
CA GLY A 373 19.44 1.34 31.38
C GLY A 373 18.65 0.03 31.45
N LYS A 374 17.33 0.06 31.41
CA LYS A 374 16.50 -1.15 31.27
C LYS A 374 16.82 -1.83 29.94
N ALA A 375 17.09 -3.12 29.94
CA ALA A 375 17.19 -3.92 28.73
C ALA A 375 15.86 -3.99 27.98
N TYR A 376 15.93 -4.05 26.65
CA TYR A 376 14.77 -4.08 25.77
C TYR A 376 14.91 -5.11 24.65
#